data_c345e0be15f5702da49693944646a1e6
#
_entry.id   c345e0be15f5702da49693944646a1e6
#
_cell.length_a   1.000
_cell.length_b   1.000
_cell.length_c   1.000
_cell.angle_alpha   90.00
_cell.angle_beta   90.00
_cell.angle_gamma   90.00
#
_symmetry.space_group_name_H-M   'P 1'
#
loop_
_entity.id
_entity.type
_entity.pdbx_description
1 polymer ?
#
loop_
_entity_poly.entity_id
_entity_poly.type
_entity_poly.pdbx_seq_one_letter_code
_entity_poly.pdbx_strand_id
1 'polypeptide(L)'
;DELFTAEARINDLYMAMAEDGADVDALMEEVGELQERLESRDFYTLDAKIDEVARALGVMDFGMETDVTSLSGGQRTKVLLAKLLLEKPDILLLDEPTNYLDAEHIDWLKRYLQNYENAFVLISHDIPFLNDVINIVYHVENQQLTRYSGDYYQFLEVYEMKKSQLEAAYERQQKEIADLKDFVARNKARVATRNMAMSRQKKLDKMELIELQSEKPKPSFEFKNARTPGRFIFQAKDLQIGYDCPLTKPLNLTFERNQKVAIIGANGIGKTTLLKSLLGIIPPIAGEVERGDYLELGYFEQEVEGGNRQTPLEAVWNAFPALNQAEVRAALARCGLTTKHIESQVQVLSGGEQAKVRFCLLMNRENNVL
;
A
#
# COMPACT_ATOMS: atom_id res chain seq x y z
N ASP A 1 -17.35 17.92 21.65
CA ASP A 1 -18.63 18.40 22.19
C ASP A 1 -18.53 18.83 23.67
N GLU A 2 -17.95 18.01 24.57
CA GLU A 2 -17.84 18.37 25.98
C GLU A 2 -17.06 19.66 26.26
N LEU A 3 -15.98 19.92 25.52
CA LEU A 3 -15.13 21.12 25.71
C LEU A 3 -15.84 22.38 25.22
N PHE A 4 -16.51 22.32 24.07
CA PHE A 4 -17.34 23.43 23.59
C PHE A 4 -18.53 23.71 24.51
N THR A 5 -19.10 22.66 25.11
CA THR A 5 -20.15 22.83 26.13
C THR A 5 -19.62 23.52 27.39
N ALA A 6 -18.39 23.18 27.80
CA ALA A 6 -17.72 23.82 28.93
C ALA A 6 -17.41 25.31 28.64
N GLU A 7 -16.94 25.62 27.43
CA GLU A 7 -16.71 27.02 27.00
C GLU A 7 -18.02 27.83 26.96
N ALA A 8 -19.08 27.27 26.36
CA ALA A 8 -20.40 27.90 26.38
C ALA A 8 -20.90 28.15 27.81
N ARG A 9 -20.69 27.16 28.71
CA ARG A 9 -21.07 27.30 30.13
C ARG A 9 -20.28 28.41 30.81
N ILE A 10 -19.01 28.61 30.55
CA ILE A 10 -18.21 29.72 31.07
C ILE A 10 -18.80 31.06 30.61
N ASN A 11 -19.20 31.18 29.35
CA ASN A 11 -19.83 32.39 28.84
C ASN A 11 -21.18 32.68 29.55
N ASP A 12 -21.99 31.63 29.76
CA ASP A 12 -23.25 31.75 30.51
C ASP A 12 -23.01 32.19 31.95
N LEU A 13 -21.99 31.66 32.62
CA LEU A 13 -21.61 32.02 33.98
C LEU A 13 -21.15 33.49 34.07
N TYR A 14 -20.37 33.97 33.09
CA TYR A 14 -20.02 35.41 33.05
C TYR A 14 -21.25 36.30 32.87
N MET A 15 -22.25 35.87 32.09
CA MET A 15 -23.49 36.64 31.96
C MET A 15 -24.30 36.62 33.25
N ALA A 16 -24.36 35.47 33.95
CA ALA A 16 -25.05 35.33 35.24
C ALA A 16 -24.39 36.20 36.33
N MET A 17 -23.07 36.42 36.31
CA MET A 17 -22.39 37.32 37.26
C MET A 17 -22.80 38.77 37.12
N ALA A 18 -23.35 39.15 35.97
CA ALA A 18 -23.80 40.53 35.71
C ALA A 18 -25.24 40.80 36.25
N GLU A 19 -25.94 39.77 36.77
CA GLU A 19 -27.28 39.93 37.32
C GLU A 19 -27.25 40.43 38.78
N ASP A 20 -28.16 41.33 39.12
CA ASP A 20 -28.28 41.86 40.49
C ASP A 20 -28.61 40.80 41.52
N GLY A 21 -27.68 40.55 42.47
CA GLY A 21 -27.86 39.56 43.54
C GLY A 21 -27.19 38.20 43.26
N ALA A 22 -26.39 38.08 42.23
CA ALA A 22 -25.63 36.88 41.93
C ALA A 22 -24.56 36.58 43.01
N ASP A 23 -24.38 35.27 43.34
CA ASP A 23 -23.24 34.82 44.15
C ASP A 23 -21.98 34.75 43.30
N VAL A 24 -21.32 35.86 43.16
CA VAL A 24 -20.15 36.03 42.26
C VAL A 24 -19.01 35.08 42.66
N ASP A 25 -18.81 34.81 43.96
CA ASP A 25 -17.72 33.97 44.43
C ASP A 25 -17.93 32.49 44.02
N ALA A 26 -19.13 31.95 44.16
CA ALA A 26 -19.48 30.61 43.74
C ALA A 26 -19.41 30.44 42.21
N LEU A 27 -19.87 31.44 41.45
CA LEU A 27 -19.81 31.43 39.99
C LEU A 27 -18.35 31.51 39.48
N MET A 28 -17.48 32.28 40.14
CA MET A 28 -16.06 32.33 39.82
C MET A 28 -15.32 31.04 40.10
N GLU A 29 -15.68 30.31 41.16
CA GLU A 29 -15.10 28.97 41.43
C GLU A 29 -15.47 27.99 40.31
N GLU A 30 -16.72 27.94 39.86
CA GLU A 30 -17.18 27.10 38.74
C GLU A 30 -16.44 27.49 37.42
N VAL A 31 -16.27 28.78 37.16
CA VAL A 31 -15.49 29.24 36.00
C VAL A 31 -14.05 28.78 36.08
N GLY A 32 -13.41 28.86 37.27
CA GLY A 32 -12.03 28.40 37.46
C GLY A 32 -11.86 26.92 37.18
N GLU A 33 -12.75 26.07 37.67
CA GLU A 33 -12.72 24.62 37.38
C GLU A 33 -12.88 24.29 35.89
N LEU A 34 -13.82 24.98 35.23
CA LEU A 34 -14.03 24.80 33.79
C LEU A 34 -12.84 25.30 32.95
N GLN A 35 -12.25 26.42 33.33
CA GLN A 35 -11.05 26.95 32.67
C GLN A 35 -9.86 26.01 32.82
N GLU A 36 -9.57 25.50 34.02
CA GLU A 36 -8.52 24.52 34.26
C GLU A 36 -8.75 23.24 33.42
N ARG A 37 -10.02 22.80 33.29
CA ARG A 37 -10.38 21.69 32.43
C ARG A 37 -10.11 21.96 30.96
N LEU A 38 -10.42 23.16 30.46
CA LEU A 38 -10.13 23.58 29.07
C LEU A 38 -8.64 23.71 28.82
N GLU A 39 -7.88 24.32 29.74
CA GLU A 39 -6.43 24.48 29.65
C GLU A 39 -5.70 23.13 29.68
N SER A 40 -6.10 22.23 30.60
CA SER A 40 -5.50 20.90 30.69
C SER A 40 -5.68 20.04 29.44
N ARG A 41 -6.64 20.39 28.58
CA ARG A 41 -6.92 19.74 27.31
C ARG A 41 -6.52 20.58 26.09
N ASP A 42 -5.71 21.60 26.27
CA ASP A 42 -5.20 22.45 25.19
C ASP A 42 -6.30 23.10 24.31
N PHE A 43 -7.50 23.31 24.86
CA PHE A 43 -8.68 23.75 24.09
C PHE A 43 -8.41 25.03 23.29
N TYR A 44 -7.77 26.03 23.86
CA TYR A 44 -7.50 27.32 23.21
C TYR A 44 -6.48 27.24 22.05
N THR A 45 -5.74 26.15 21.94
CA THR A 45 -4.83 25.88 20.83
C THR A 45 -5.39 24.87 19.83
N LEU A 46 -6.60 24.34 20.08
CA LEU A 46 -7.20 23.26 19.29
C LEU A 46 -7.38 23.67 17.83
N ASP A 47 -7.93 24.86 17.58
CA ASP A 47 -8.14 25.34 16.20
C ASP A 47 -6.82 25.49 15.43
N ALA A 48 -5.79 26.02 16.10
CA ALA A 48 -4.46 26.10 15.48
C ALA A 48 -3.85 24.75 15.16
N LYS A 49 -4.04 23.74 16.06
CA LYS A 49 -3.61 22.36 15.82
C LYS A 49 -4.41 21.70 14.70
N ILE A 50 -5.72 21.94 14.65
CA ILE A 50 -6.58 21.43 13.56
C ILE A 50 -6.12 22.01 12.23
N ASP A 51 -5.88 23.30 12.16
CA ASP A 51 -5.41 23.98 10.95
C ASP A 51 -4.03 23.46 10.51
N GLU A 52 -3.11 23.26 11.44
CA GLU A 52 -1.79 22.70 11.17
C GLU A 52 -1.89 21.29 10.55
N VAL A 53 -2.59 20.38 11.22
CA VAL A 53 -2.73 18.99 10.76
C VAL A 53 -3.54 18.91 9.46
N ALA A 54 -4.62 19.69 9.34
CA ALA A 54 -5.45 19.70 8.15
C ALA A 54 -4.68 20.24 6.93
N ARG A 55 -3.88 21.27 7.10
CA ARG A 55 -3.00 21.82 6.04
C ARG A 55 -1.92 20.80 5.67
N ALA A 56 -1.28 20.23 6.67
CA ALA A 56 -0.18 19.27 6.49
C ALA A 56 -0.59 17.98 5.80
N LEU A 57 -1.86 17.58 5.86
CA LEU A 57 -2.41 16.41 5.16
C LEU A 57 -3.21 16.79 3.90
N GLY A 58 -3.26 18.07 3.53
CA GLY A 58 -4.01 18.57 2.36
C GLY A 58 -5.52 18.43 2.53
N VAL A 59 -6.04 18.47 3.77
CA VAL A 59 -7.48 18.45 4.04
C VAL A 59 -8.11 19.80 3.69
N MET A 60 -7.35 20.90 3.82
CA MET A 60 -7.80 22.25 3.43
C MET A 60 -8.17 22.37 1.95
N ASP A 61 -7.58 21.56 1.07
CA ASP A 61 -7.73 21.66 -0.38
C ASP A 61 -9.17 21.37 -0.85
N PHE A 62 -9.92 20.60 -0.09
CA PHE A 62 -11.32 20.25 -0.41
C PHE A 62 -12.35 20.93 0.50
N GLY A 63 -11.90 21.87 1.37
CA GLY A 63 -12.73 22.73 2.22
C GLY A 63 -13.17 22.07 3.52
N MET A 64 -13.04 22.79 4.63
CA MET A 64 -13.38 22.31 5.96
C MET A 64 -14.89 22.09 6.18
N GLU A 65 -15.72 22.77 5.42
CA GLU A 65 -17.20 22.67 5.47
C GLU A 65 -17.77 21.57 4.55
N THR A 66 -16.89 20.84 3.83
CA THR A 66 -17.34 19.83 2.88
C THR A 66 -17.87 18.59 3.61
N ASP A 67 -19.05 18.12 3.20
CA ASP A 67 -19.63 16.89 3.74
C ASP A 67 -18.74 15.68 3.43
N VAL A 68 -18.33 14.95 4.47
CA VAL A 68 -17.45 13.77 4.38
C VAL A 68 -18.04 12.68 3.46
N THR A 69 -19.37 12.62 3.32
CA THR A 69 -20.03 11.64 2.44
C THR A 69 -19.79 11.94 0.96
N SER A 70 -19.52 13.19 0.59
CA SER A 70 -19.21 13.63 -0.77
C SER A 70 -17.75 13.43 -1.17
N LEU A 71 -16.88 13.18 -0.20
CA LEU A 71 -15.44 13.02 -0.42
C LEU A 71 -15.11 11.68 -1.09
N SER A 72 -14.07 11.67 -1.92
CA SER A 72 -13.49 10.44 -2.46
C SER A 72 -12.90 9.56 -1.36
N GLY A 73 -12.67 8.27 -1.63
CA GLY A 73 -12.08 7.33 -0.67
C GLY A 73 -10.74 7.83 -0.10
N GLY A 74 -9.85 8.34 -0.97
CA GLY A 74 -8.57 8.88 -0.54
C GLY A 74 -8.68 10.14 0.32
N GLN A 75 -9.62 11.05 -0.01
CA GLN A 75 -9.90 12.23 0.80
C GLN A 75 -10.45 11.87 2.18
N ARG A 76 -11.37 10.91 2.25
CA ARG A 76 -11.87 10.39 3.54
C ARG A 76 -10.77 9.79 4.40
N THR A 77 -9.84 9.06 3.78
CA THR A 77 -8.68 8.50 4.50
C THR A 77 -7.81 9.60 5.10
N LYS A 78 -7.57 10.70 4.38
CA LYS A 78 -6.83 11.86 4.90
C LYS A 78 -7.54 12.50 6.10
N VAL A 79 -8.86 12.69 6.04
CA VAL A 79 -9.65 13.24 7.16
C VAL A 79 -9.60 12.32 8.38
N LEU A 80 -9.75 11.00 8.17
CA LEU A 80 -9.67 10.02 9.26
C LEU A 80 -8.27 9.99 9.90
N LEU A 81 -7.22 10.09 9.09
CA LEU A 81 -5.85 10.18 9.58
C LEU A 81 -5.65 11.47 10.39
N ALA A 82 -6.10 12.63 9.87
CA ALA A 82 -6.02 13.89 10.59
C ALA A 82 -6.71 13.84 11.95
N LYS A 83 -7.93 13.29 12.00
CA LYS A 83 -8.69 13.09 13.24
C LYS A 83 -7.89 12.23 14.23
N LEU A 84 -7.39 11.09 13.77
CA LEU A 84 -6.65 10.14 14.61
C LEU A 84 -5.36 10.76 15.19
N LEU A 85 -4.64 11.56 14.40
CA LEU A 85 -3.42 12.24 14.85
C LEU A 85 -3.74 13.35 15.87
N LEU A 86 -4.86 14.05 15.72
CA LEU A 86 -5.32 15.08 16.68
C LEU A 86 -5.76 14.46 18.01
N GLU A 87 -6.35 13.27 17.99
CA GLU A 87 -6.78 12.55 19.20
C GLU A 87 -5.61 12.07 20.06
N LYS A 88 -4.40 11.92 19.49
CA LYS A 88 -3.17 11.48 20.16
C LYS A 88 -3.37 10.28 21.09
N PRO A 89 -3.87 9.13 20.59
CA PRO A 89 -4.12 7.96 21.42
C PRO A 89 -2.84 7.41 22.05
N ASP A 90 -2.95 6.69 23.17
CA ASP A 90 -1.83 6.01 23.82
C ASP A 90 -1.17 4.97 22.92
N ILE A 91 -1.94 4.35 22.04
CA ILE A 91 -1.46 3.40 21.03
C ILE A 91 -2.08 3.75 19.69
N LEU A 92 -1.23 4.12 18.72
CA LEU A 92 -1.65 4.48 17.37
C LEU A 92 -1.46 3.28 16.43
N LEU A 93 -2.52 2.85 15.78
CA LEU A 93 -2.50 1.74 14.82
C LEU A 93 -2.69 2.28 13.41
N LEU A 94 -1.67 2.11 12.54
CA LEU A 94 -1.65 2.63 11.18
C LEU A 94 -1.45 1.48 10.18
N ASP A 95 -2.39 1.32 9.27
CA ASP A 95 -2.30 0.38 8.16
C ASP A 95 -2.22 1.16 6.84
N GLU A 96 -1.03 1.08 6.18
CA GLU A 96 -0.72 1.78 4.93
C GLU A 96 -1.05 3.29 4.94
N PRO A 97 -0.61 4.07 5.95
CA PRO A 97 -1.02 5.48 6.08
C PRO A 97 -0.46 6.38 4.98
N THR A 98 0.57 5.95 4.26
CA THR A 98 1.18 6.69 3.14
C THR A 98 0.36 6.60 1.85
N ASN A 99 -0.60 5.67 1.77
CA ASN A 99 -1.50 5.60 0.64
C ASN A 99 -2.30 6.89 0.52
N TYR A 100 -2.45 7.39 -0.71
CA TYR A 100 -3.14 8.64 -1.06
C TYR A 100 -2.47 9.94 -0.57
N LEU A 101 -1.30 9.85 0.09
CA LEU A 101 -0.46 10.99 0.41
C LEU A 101 0.54 11.26 -0.73
N ASP A 102 0.88 12.51 -0.95
CA ASP A 102 2.03 12.87 -1.79
C ASP A 102 3.30 13.02 -0.95
N ALA A 103 4.42 13.27 -1.62
CA ALA A 103 5.74 13.29 -0.98
C ALA A 103 5.83 14.29 0.18
N GLU A 104 5.21 15.48 0.04
CA GLU A 104 5.23 16.52 1.06
C GLU A 104 4.45 16.08 2.32
N HIS A 105 3.27 15.51 2.12
CA HIS A 105 2.45 15.00 3.23
C HIS A 105 3.11 13.79 3.92
N ILE A 106 3.79 12.91 3.16
CA ILE A 106 4.55 11.78 3.71
C ILE A 106 5.72 12.30 4.57
N ASP A 107 6.46 13.31 4.10
CA ASP A 107 7.57 13.90 4.87
C ASP A 107 7.08 14.56 6.16
N TRP A 108 5.92 15.20 6.15
CA TRP A 108 5.33 15.75 7.36
C TRP A 108 4.90 14.62 8.33
N LEU A 109 4.19 13.58 7.85
CA LEU A 109 3.76 12.44 8.67
C LEU A 109 4.96 11.73 9.29
N LYS A 110 6.05 11.59 8.55
CA LYS A 110 7.31 11.04 9.05
C LYS A 110 7.82 11.82 10.27
N ARG A 111 7.92 13.16 10.14
CA ARG A 111 8.36 14.03 11.25
C ARG A 111 7.42 13.95 12.45
N TYR A 112 6.11 13.88 12.19
CA TYR A 112 5.11 13.73 13.24
C TYR A 112 5.32 12.43 14.03
N LEU A 113 5.48 11.28 13.32
CA LEU A 113 5.68 9.98 13.97
C LEU A 113 7.04 9.87 14.68
N GLN A 114 8.10 10.49 14.16
CA GLN A 114 9.39 10.56 14.84
C GLN A 114 9.33 11.28 16.19
N ASN A 115 8.42 12.24 16.33
CA ASN A 115 8.20 13.02 17.55
C ASN A 115 6.98 12.53 18.35
N TYR A 116 6.38 11.40 17.96
CA TYR A 116 5.21 10.87 18.66
C TYR A 116 5.63 10.28 20.01
N GLU A 117 5.05 10.82 21.10
CA GLU A 117 5.43 10.47 22.46
C GLU A 117 4.98 9.07 22.88
N ASN A 118 3.86 8.61 22.33
CA ASN A 118 3.27 7.32 22.66
C ASN A 118 3.71 6.21 21.69
N ALA A 119 3.23 5.00 21.91
CA ALA A 119 3.52 3.86 21.06
C ALA A 119 2.70 3.89 19.77
N PHE A 120 3.29 3.40 18.66
CA PHE A 120 2.53 3.13 17.44
C PHE A 120 2.90 1.78 16.84
N VAL A 121 1.96 1.20 16.10
CA VAL A 121 2.16 0.03 15.25
C VAL A 121 1.85 0.45 13.81
N LEU A 122 2.80 0.21 12.93
CA LEU A 122 2.74 0.66 11.54
C LEU A 122 2.89 -0.53 10.60
N ILE A 123 1.98 -0.65 9.64
CA ILE A 123 2.09 -1.54 8.50
C ILE A 123 2.25 -0.65 7.26
N SER A 124 3.32 -0.85 6.48
CA SER A 124 3.54 -0.13 5.24
C SER A 124 4.46 -0.91 4.29
N HIS A 125 4.33 -0.65 3.01
CA HIS A 125 5.24 -1.12 1.97
C HIS A 125 6.24 -0.03 1.52
N ASP A 126 6.10 1.19 2.05
CA ASP A 126 7.05 2.29 1.82
C ASP A 126 8.28 2.11 2.72
N ILE A 127 9.29 1.43 2.19
CA ILE A 127 10.50 1.10 2.94
C ILE A 127 11.26 2.33 3.45
N PRO A 128 11.51 3.38 2.65
CA PRO A 128 12.13 4.61 3.14
C PRO A 128 11.38 5.24 4.32
N PHE A 129 10.06 5.32 4.23
CA PHE A 129 9.22 5.84 5.31
C PHE A 129 9.32 4.96 6.58
N LEU A 130 9.19 3.62 6.44
CA LEU A 130 9.33 2.69 7.56
C LEU A 130 10.68 2.86 8.26
N ASN A 131 11.77 2.83 7.49
CA ASN A 131 13.12 2.87 8.04
C ASN A 131 13.38 4.10 8.91
N ASP A 132 12.79 5.24 8.55
CA ASP A 132 13.00 6.51 9.23
C ASP A 132 12.20 6.65 10.54
N VAL A 133 11.13 5.88 10.73
CA VAL A 133 10.20 6.07 11.86
C VAL A 133 10.16 4.91 12.86
N ILE A 134 10.62 3.71 12.49
CA ILE A 134 10.53 2.53 13.35
C ILE A 134 11.86 2.22 14.07
N ASN A 135 11.77 1.51 15.19
CA ASN A 135 12.90 0.98 15.94
C ASN A 135 12.76 -0.51 16.28
N ILE A 136 11.64 -1.12 15.91
CA ILE A 136 11.34 -2.55 16.09
C ILE A 136 10.60 -3.04 14.85
N VAL A 137 11.01 -4.21 14.36
CA VAL A 137 10.30 -4.91 13.26
C VAL A 137 9.73 -6.21 13.79
N TYR A 138 8.44 -6.43 13.54
CA TYR A 138 7.80 -7.73 13.69
C TYR A 138 7.60 -8.34 12.31
N HIS A 139 8.38 -9.39 12.03
CA HIS A 139 8.31 -10.13 10.77
C HIS A 139 7.37 -11.33 10.91
N VAL A 140 6.34 -11.38 10.07
CA VAL A 140 5.38 -12.47 10.01
C VAL A 140 5.75 -13.39 8.86
N GLU A 141 6.25 -14.55 9.18
CA GLU A 141 6.59 -15.56 8.18
C GLU A 141 6.25 -16.95 8.74
N ASN A 142 5.71 -17.84 7.89
CA ASN A 142 5.45 -19.23 8.25
C ASN A 142 4.53 -19.41 9.48
N GLN A 143 3.52 -18.56 9.61
CA GLN A 143 2.63 -18.53 10.77
C GLN A 143 3.35 -18.21 12.10
N GLN A 144 4.55 -17.71 12.03
CA GLN A 144 5.34 -17.27 13.18
C GLN A 144 5.56 -15.77 13.11
N LEU A 145 5.61 -15.17 14.29
CA LEU A 145 5.91 -13.75 14.48
C LEU A 145 7.29 -13.65 15.16
N THR A 146 8.24 -13.06 14.46
CA THR A 146 9.60 -12.88 14.99
C THR A 146 9.90 -11.39 15.18
N ARG A 147 10.36 -11.03 16.37
CA ARG A 147 10.74 -9.67 16.73
C ARG A 147 12.21 -9.42 16.42
N TYR A 148 12.50 -8.32 15.75
CA TYR A 148 13.83 -7.78 15.50
C TYR A 148 13.91 -6.36 16.07
N SER A 149 15.02 -6.04 16.72
CA SER A 149 15.32 -4.69 17.19
C SER A 149 16.13 -3.95 16.13
N GLY A 150 15.87 -2.66 15.98
CA GLY A 150 16.49 -1.80 14.98
C GLY A 150 15.54 -1.35 13.89
N ASP A 151 16.08 -0.64 12.92
CA ASP A 151 15.36 -0.18 11.74
C ASP A 151 15.13 -1.30 10.71
N TYR A 152 14.49 -0.97 9.60
CA TYR A 152 14.17 -1.95 8.56
C TYR A 152 15.41 -2.53 7.87
N TYR A 153 16.44 -1.74 7.62
CA TYR A 153 17.65 -2.23 6.94
C TYR A 153 18.46 -3.15 7.86
N GLN A 154 18.56 -2.83 9.15
CA GLN A 154 19.19 -3.71 10.15
C GLN A 154 18.44 -5.05 10.26
N PHE A 155 17.09 -5.00 10.26
CA PHE A 155 16.28 -6.22 10.19
C PHE A 155 16.64 -7.05 8.96
N LEU A 156 16.71 -6.42 7.77
CA LEU A 156 16.97 -7.11 6.51
C LEU A 156 18.33 -7.83 6.51
N GLU A 157 19.38 -7.17 7.00
CA GLU A 157 20.72 -7.77 7.14
C GLU A 157 20.70 -9.01 8.05
N VAL A 158 20.06 -8.89 9.21
CA VAL A 158 19.96 -10.02 10.17
C VAL A 158 19.12 -11.15 9.60
N TYR A 159 18.03 -10.82 8.89
CA TYR A 159 17.16 -11.80 8.24
C TYR A 159 17.89 -12.57 7.13
N GLU A 160 18.61 -11.88 6.24
CA GLU A 160 19.39 -12.50 5.17
C GLU A 160 20.52 -13.39 5.72
N MET A 161 21.20 -12.93 6.77
CA MET A 161 22.22 -13.74 7.45
C MET A 161 21.62 -15.03 8.03
N LYS A 162 20.48 -14.95 8.72
CA LYS A 162 19.79 -16.13 9.28
C LYS A 162 19.32 -17.07 8.19
N LYS A 163 18.77 -16.53 7.10
CA LYS A 163 18.33 -17.31 5.93
C LYS A 163 19.50 -18.08 5.32
N SER A 164 20.62 -17.41 5.07
CA SER A 164 21.83 -18.04 4.54
C SER A 164 22.40 -19.13 5.47
N GLN A 165 22.38 -18.90 6.79
CA GLN A 165 22.79 -19.92 7.77
C GLN A 165 21.88 -21.15 7.74
N LEU A 166 20.56 -20.94 7.63
CA LEU A 166 19.56 -22.02 7.53
C LEU A 166 19.75 -22.84 6.24
N GLU A 167 19.96 -22.18 5.11
CA GLU A 167 20.23 -22.83 3.82
C GLU A 167 21.50 -23.67 3.87
N ALA A 168 22.60 -23.11 4.44
CA ALA A 168 23.86 -23.84 4.61
C ALA A 168 23.71 -25.03 5.58
N ALA A 169 22.91 -24.90 6.64
CA ALA A 169 22.62 -26.00 7.57
C ALA A 169 21.79 -27.12 6.89
N TYR A 170 20.80 -26.72 6.09
CA TYR A 170 19.99 -27.66 5.29
C TYR A 170 20.86 -28.46 4.30
N GLU A 171 21.72 -27.78 3.53
CA GLU A 171 22.61 -28.43 2.56
C GLU A 171 23.54 -29.45 3.24
N ARG A 172 24.12 -29.08 4.40
CA ARG A 172 24.94 -29.99 5.21
C ARG A 172 24.14 -31.21 5.68
N GLN A 173 22.93 -30.99 6.17
CA GLN A 173 22.05 -32.07 6.61
C GLN A 173 21.65 -32.98 5.45
N GLN A 174 21.31 -32.43 4.28
CA GLN A 174 20.96 -33.23 3.09
C GLN A 174 22.15 -34.11 2.65
N LYS A 175 23.36 -33.58 2.69
CA LYS A 175 24.59 -34.35 2.42
C LYS A 175 24.78 -35.47 3.41
N GLU A 176 24.66 -35.19 4.71
CA GLU A 176 24.75 -36.20 5.77
C GLU A 176 23.70 -37.30 5.61
N ILE A 177 22.45 -36.93 5.27
CA ILE A 177 21.36 -37.86 5.01
C ILE A 177 21.70 -38.75 3.80
N ALA A 178 22.22 -38.16 2.72
CA ALA A 178 22.64 -38.90 1.52
C ALA A 178 23.75 -39.91 1.84
N ASP A 179 24.79 -39.49 2.56
CA ASP A 179 25.90 -40.34 2.97
C ASP A 179 25.46 -41.48 3.88
N LEU A 180 24.57 -41.22 4.83
CA LEU A 180 24.00 -42.24 5.73
C LEU A 180 23.13 -43.22 4.97
N LYS A 181 22.26 -42.77 4.04
CA LYS A 181 21.44 -43.63 3.21
C LYS A 181 22.27 -44.54 2.32
N ASP A 182 23.31 -44.01 1.67
CA ASP A 182 24.20 -44.75 0.81
C ASP A 182 24.97 -45.84 1.62
N PHE A 183 25.48 -45.45 2.81
CA PHE A 183 26.14 -46.42 3.69
C PHE A 183 25.20 -47.56 4.11
N VAL A 184 23.96 -47.25 4.51
CA VAL A 184 22.97 -48.23 4.92
C VAL A 184 22.62 -49.14 3.72
N ALA A 185 22.43 -48.59 2.54
CA ALA A 185 22.12 -49.38 1.34
C ALA A 185 23.21 -50.39 0.98
N ARG A 186 24.48 -49.98 1.06
CA ARG A 186 25.64 -50.85 0.73
C ARG A 186 25.95 -51.91 1.80
N ASN A 187 25.57 -51.68 3.07
CA ASN A 187 26.01 -52.52 4.19
C ASN A 187 24.90 -53.30 4.90
N LYS A 188 23.63 -53.02 4.61
CA LYS A 188 22.48 -53.69 5.26
C LYS A 188 22.43 -55.19 5.01
N ALA A 189 22.86 -55.69 3.85
CA ALA A 189 22.85 -57.10 3.48
C ALA A 189 24.09 -57.88 3.96
N ARG A 190 25.17 -57.24 4.41
CA ARG A 190 26.41 -57.89 4.83
C ARG A 190 26.38 -58.23 6.31
N VAL A 191 26.58 -59.51 6.70
CA VAL A 191 26.54 -59.96 8.10
C VAL A 191 27.50 -59.16 8.99
N ALA A 192 28.73 -58.92 8.53
CA ALA A 192 29.79 -58.22 9.30
C ALA A 192 29.49 -56.74 9.59
N THR A 193 28.73 -56.05 8.70
CA THR A 193 28.47 -54.62 8.81
C THR A 193 27.00 -54.29 9.13
N ARG A 194 26.13 -55.29 9.25
CA ARG A 194 24.71 -55.11 9.50
C ARG A 194 24.39 -54.26 10.74
N ASN A 195 25.10 -54.53 11.86
CA ASN A 195 24.86 -53.82 13.10
C ASN A 195 25.22 -52.32 12.97
N MET A 196 26.27 -51.97 12.21
CA MET A 196 26.66 -50.60 11.93
C MET A 196 25.63 -49.94 11.02
N ALA A 197 25.13 -50.64 10.00
CA ALA A 197 24.08 -50.14 9.13
C ALA A 197 22.77 -49.86 9.91
N MET A 198 22.38 -50.76 10.81
CA MET A 198 21.21 -50.58 11.68
C MET A 198 21.36 -49.38 12.64
N SER A 199 22.57 -49.17 13.19
CA SER A 199 22.85 -47.98 14.04
C SER A 199 22.68 -46.70 13.24
N ARG A 200 23.21 -46.63 12.02
CA ARG A 200 23.08 -45.44 11.14
C ARG A 200 21.65 -45.24 10.66
N GLN A 201 20.90 -46.32 10.41
CA GLN A 201 19.47 -46.21 10.12
C GLN A 201 18.71 -45.60 11.29
N LYS A 202 18.97 -46.03 12.52
CA LYS A 202 18.37 -45.42 13.73
C LYS A 202 18.71 -43.96 13.89
N LYS A 203 19.94 -43.53 13.47
CA LYS A 203 20.31 -42.10 13.45
C LYS A 203 19.48 -41.33 12.44
N LEU A 204 19.29 -41.86 11.24
CA LEU A 204 18.41 -41.27 10.20
C LEU A 204 16.97 -41.13 10.69
N ASP A 205 16.43 -42.19 11.32
CA ASP A 205 15.04 -42.25 11.78
C ASP A 205 14.76 -41.27 12.93
N LYS A 206 15.83 -40.85 13.68
CA LYS A 206 15.74 -39.87 14.78
C LYS A 206 16.16 -38.47 14.41
N MET A 207 16.59 -38.23 13.18
CA MET A 207 17.08 -36.93 12.75
C MET A 207 15.89 -36.00 12.54
N GLU A 208 15.89 -34.87 13.23
CA GLU A 208 14.96 -33.79 12.96
C GLU A 208 15.32 -33.14 11.63
N LEU A 209 14.39 -33.17 10.69
CA LEU A 209 14.61 -32.62 9.35
C LEU A 209 14.45 -31.10 9.37
N ILE A 210 15.44 -30.42 8.83
CA ILE A 210 15.35 -28.99 8.55
C ILE A 210 14.45 -28.86 7.31
N GLU A 211 13.34 -28.16 7.46
CA GLU A 211 12.45 -27.85 6.34
C GLU A 211 12.83 -26.48 5.79
N LEU A 212 13.36 -26.45 4.58
CA LEU A 212 13.42 -25.22 3.80
C LEU A 212 12.08 -25.03 3.14
N GLN A 213 11.48 -23.87 3.40
CA GLN A 213 10.27 -23.54 2.68
C GLN A 213 10.58 -23.26 1.21
N SER A 214 9.78 -23.84 0.34
CA SER A 214 9.84 -23.51 -1.07
C SER A 214 9.49 -22.04 -1.23
N GLU A 215 10.40 -21.23 -1.77
CA GLU A 215 10.09 -19.86 -2.15
C GLU A 215 8.85 -19.89 -3.05
N LYS A 216 7.86 -19.07 -2.70
CA LYS A 216 6.71 -18.89 -3.59
C LYS A 216 7.25 -18.41 -4.93
N PRO A 217 6.83 -19.01 -6.06
CA PRO A 217 7.32 -18.61 -7.36
C PRO A 217 7.09 -17.10 -7.53
N LYS A 218 8.17 -16.37 -7.85
CA LYS A 218 8.09 -14.93 -8.11
C LYS A 218 7.23 -14.72 -9.35
N PRO A 219 6.26 -13.80 -9.33
CA PRO A 219 5.49 -13.46 -10.51
C PRO A 219 6.41 -13.06 -11.67
N SER A 220 6.15 -13.60 -12.86
CA SER A 220 6.84 -13.21 -14.09
C SER A 220 5.86 -12.53 -15.03
N PHE A 221 6.23 -11.33 -15.49
CA PHE A 221 5.40 -10.53 -16.38
C PHE A 221 6.13 -10.34 -17.72
N GLU A 222 5.62 -10.99 -18.76
CA GLU A 222 6.11 -10.88 -20.13
C GLU A 222 5.03 -10.30 -21.01
N PHE A 223 5.23 -9.10 -21.54
CA PHE A 223 4.25 -8.42 -22.38
C PHE A 223 4.43 -8.84 -23.85
N LYS A 224 3.30 -9.08 -24.52
CA LYS A 224 3.29 -9.35 -25.95
C LYS A 224 3.53 -8.06 -26.71
N ASN A 225 4.51 -8.06 -27.60
CA ASN A 225 4.84 -6.93 -28.43
C ASN A 225 3.91 -6.86 -29.65
N ALA A 226 3.24 -5.74 -29.85
CA ALA A 226 2.56 -5.40 -31.08
C ALA A 226 3.55 -4.92 -32.15
N ARG A 227 3.03 -4.57 -33.33
CA ARG A 227 3.80 -3.95 -34.42
C ARG A 227 4.53 -2.70 -33.92
N THR A 228 5.77 -2.49 -34.37
CA THR A 228 6.53 -1.28 -34.03
C THR A 228 5.78 -0.02 -34.44
N PRO A 229 5.52 0.92 -33.51
CA PRO A 229 4.79 2.15 -33.79
C PRO A 229 5.67 3.14 -34.56
N GLY A 230 5.06 4.21 -35.08
CA GLY A 230 5.75 5.34 -35.67
C GLY A 230 6.75 6.00 -34.73
N ARG A 231 7.46 7.03 -35.18
CA ARG A 231 8.42 7.76 -34.33
C ARG A 231 7.70 8.48 -33.19
N PHE A 232 6.60 9.14 -33.51
CA PHE A 232 5.79 9.90 -32.54
C PHE A 232 4.68 8.99 -31.99
N ILE A 233 4.51 9.04 -30.68
CA ILE A 233 3.44 8.34 -29.97
C ILE A 233 2.26 9.28 -29.73
N PHE A 234 2.51 10.40 -29.07
CA PHE A 234 1.52 11.45 -28.86
C PHE A 234 2.16 12.82 -29.15
N GLN A 235 1.40 13.68 -29.81
CA GLN A 235 1.70 15.11 -29.93
C GLN A 235 0.50 15.90 -29.46
N ALA A 236 0.68 16.72 -28.45
CA ALA A 236 -0.33 17.61 -27.92
C ALA A 236 0.03 19.06 -28.22
N LYS A 237 -0.92 19.82 -28.77
CA LYS A 237 -0.77 21.24 -29.11
C LYS A 237 -1.80 22.03 -28.35
N ASP A 238 -1.33 23.01 -27.58
CA ASP A 238 -2.14 23.90 -26.74
C ASP A 238 -3.19 23.16 -25.89
N LEU A 239 -2.83 21.95 -25.45
CA LEU A 239 -3.71 21.02 -24.73
C LEU A 239 -4.07 21.58 -23.36
N GLN A 240 -5.36 21.77 -23.11
CA GLN A 240 -5.91 22.05 -21.77
C GLN A 240 -6.77 20.88 -21.33
N ILE A 241 -6.42 20.32 -20.17
CA ILE A 241 -7.13 19.18 -19.58
C ILE A 241 -8.01 19.66 -18.42
N GLY A 242 -9.06 18.94 -18.15
CA GLY A 242 -9.99 19.20 -17.05
C GLY A 242 -11.32 18.49 -17.27
N TYR A 243 -12.28 18.83 -16.44
CA TYR A 243 -13.68 18.37 -16.55
C TYR A 243 -14.58 19.57 -16.89
N ASP A 244 -15.06 20.30 -15.88
CA ASP A 244 -15.89 21.50 -16.06
C ASP A 244 -15.03 22.76 -16.20
N CYS A 245 -13.81 22.75 -15.68
CA CYS A 245 -12.87 23.84 -15.77
C CYS A 245 -11.45 23.34 -16.09
N PRO A 246 -10.60 24.20 -16.72
CA PRO A 246 -9.22 23.82 -17.02
C PRO A 246 -8.40 23.61 -15.75
N LEU A 247 -7.76 22.44 -15.63
CA LEU A 247 -6.80 22.11 -14.58
C LEU A 247 -5.38 22.58 -14.91
N THR A 248 -5.10 22.82 -16.21
CA THR A 248 -3.77 23.20 -16.66
C THR A 248 -3.82 24.42 -17.57
N LYS A 249 -2.68 25.14 -17.63
CA LYS A 249 -2.38 26.06 -18.72
C LYS A 249 -2.22 25.27 -20.02
N PRO A 250 -2.25 25.89 -21.22
CA PRO A 250 -1.99 25.22 -22.46
C PRO A 250 -0.66 24.46 -22.43
N LEU A 251 -0.69 23.17 -22.73
CA LEU A 251 0.44 22.27 -22.73
C LEU A 251 0.82 21.88 -24.15
N ASN A 252 2.12 21.95 -24.46
CA ASN A 252 2.68 21.43 -25.69
C ASN A 252 3.63 20.29 -25.33
N LEU A 253 3.26 19.07 -25.72
CA LEU A 253 3.95 17.84 -25.35
C LEU A 253 4.18 16.96 -26.56
N THR A 254 5.33 16.32 -26.62
CA THR A 254 5.63 15.30 -27.64
C THR A 254 6.25 14.10 -26.96
N PHE A 255 5.62 12.94 -27.16
CA PHE A 255 6.16 11.65 -26.72
C PHE A 255 6.65 10.86 -27.94
N GLU A 256 7.88 10.42 -27.90
CA GLU A 256 8.51 9.63 -28.95
C GLU A 256 8.66 8.16 -28.53
N ARG A 257 8.75 7.31 -29.52
CA ARG A 257 9.02 5.87 -29.33
C ARG A 257 10.28 5.65 -28.50
N ASN A 258 10.27 4.62 -27.65
CA ASN A 258 11.34 4.22 -26.73
C ASN A 258 11.60 5.21 -25.58
N GLN A 259 10.83 6.28 -25.43
CA GLN A 259 10.91 7.10 -24.24
C GLN A 259 10.24 6.40 -23.04
N LYS A 260 10.84 6.59 -21.88
CA LYS A 260 10.26 6.19 -20.59
C LYS A 260 9.98 7.47 -19.81
N VAL A 261 8.71 7.83 -19.72
CA VAL A 261 8.28 9.12 -19.18
C VAL A 261 7.61 8.92 -17.83
N ALA A 262 8.02 9.70 -16.82
CA ALA A 262 7.34 9.80 -15.54
C ALA A 262 6.61 11.15 -15.44
N ILE A 263 5.32 11.11 -15.08
CA ILE A 263 4.52 12.31 -14.79
C ILE A 263 4.44 12.43 -13.27
N ILE A 264 5.10 13.45 -12.71
CA ILE A 264 5.19 13.70 -11.27
C ILE A 264 4.48 15.00 -10.87
N GLY A 265 4.11 15.12 -9.63
CA GLY A 265 3.46 16.30 -9.05
C GLY A 265 2.50 15.94 -7.92
N ALA A 266 1.98 16.93 -7.21
CA ALA A 266 1.05 16.78 -6.10
C ALA A 266 -0.24 16.05 -6.51
N ASN A 267 -0.99 15.54 -5.54
CA ASN A 267 -2.27 14.92 -5.81
C ASN A 267 -3.30 15.98 -6.24
N GLY A 268 -4.21 15.60 -7.14
CA GLY A 268 -5.27 16.48 -7.63
C GLY A 268 -4.90 17.41 -8.79
N ILE A 269 -3.62 17.60 -9.15
CA ILE A 269 -3.20 18.53 -10.24
C ILE A 269 -3.54 18.04 -11.66
N GLY A 270 -4.17 16.86 -11.82
CA GLY A 270 -4.62 16.38 -13.12
C GLY A 270 -3.68 15.39 -13.83
N LYS A 271 -2.73 14.72 -13.14
CA LYS A 271 -1.85 13.69 -13.75
C LYS A 271 -2.62 12.58 -14.47
N THR A 272 -3.59 11.99 -13.79
CA THR A 272 -4.45 10.94 -14.35
C THR A 272 -5.36 11.48 -15.45
N THR A 273 -5.83 12.72 -15.31
CA THR A 273 -6.66 13.40 -16.33
C THR A 273 -5.84 13.64 -17.59
N LEU A 274 -4.57 14.06 -17.46
CA LEU A 274 -3.67 14.20 -18.61
C LEU A 274 -3.50 12.86 -19.35
N LEU A 275 -3.21 11.79 -18.60
CA LEU A 275 -3.06 10.46 -19.20
C LEU A 275 -4.35 10.01 -19.89
N LYS A 276 -5.51 10.17 -19.25
CA LYS A 276 -6.81 9.82 -19.83
C LYS A 276 -7.14 10.68 -21.07
N SER A 277 -6.74 11.96 -21.11
CA SER A 277 -6.92 12.82 -22.28
C SER A 277 -6.01 12.40 -23.44
N LEU A 278 -4.74 12.04 -23.19
CA LEU A 278 -3.84 11.48 -24.21
C LEU A 278 -4.38 10.15 -24.77
N LEU A 279 -4.96 9.32 -23.93
CA LEU A 279 -5.62 8.08 -24.31
C LEU A 279 -6.99 8.32 -24.98
N GLY A 280 -7.51 9.57 -25.00
CA GLY A 280 -8.82 9.93 -25.53
C GLY A 280 -10.00 9.30 -24.79
N ILE A 281 -9.79 8.92 -23.55
CA ILE A 281 -10.85 8.46 -22.63
C ILE A 281 -11.67 9.67 -22.17
N ILE A 282 -10.99 10.79 -21.91
CA ILE A 282 -11.60 12.08 -21.55
C ILE A 282 -11.27 13.09 -22.66
N PRO A 283 -12.25 13.81 -23.21
CA PRO A 283 -11.96 14.84 -24.20
C PRO A 283 -11.22 16.00 -23.53
N PRO A 284 -10.26 16.64 -24.22
CA PRO A 284 -9.64 17.86 -23.73
C PRO A 284 -10.63 19.03 -23.73
N ILE A 285 -10.45 20.00 -22.84
CA ILE A 285 -11.24 21.24 -22.82
C ILE A 285 -10.86 22.13 -24.00
N ALA A 286 -9.58 22.21 -24.34
CA ALA A 286 -9.07 22.93 -25.50
C ALA A 286 -7.77 22.28 -26.00
N GLY A 287 -7.36 22.66 -27.22
CA GLY A 287 -6.23 22.08 -27.91
C GLY A 287 -6.53 20.70 -28.53
N GLU A 288 -5.53 20.06 -29.04
CA GLU A 288 -5.66 18.80 -29.74
C GLU A 288 -4.56 17.81 -29.36
N VAL A 289 -4.88 16.51 -29.47
CA VAL A 289 -3.94 15.42 -29.29
C VAL A 289 -3.90 14.59 -30.58
N GLU A 290 -2.77 14.63 -31.26
CA GLU A 290 -2.50 13.76 -32.39
C GLU A 290 -1.86 12.46 -31.90
N ARG A 291 -2.35 11.32 -32.38
CA ARG A 291 -1.82 9.99 -32.09
C ARG A 291 -0.97 9.51 -33.25
N GLY A 292 0.13 8.90 -32.93
CA GLY A 292 0.98 8.29 -33.94
C GLY A 292 0.36 7.06 -34.61
N ASP A 293 1.00 6.59 -35.68
CA ASP A 293 0.55 5.42 -36.43
C ASP A 293 0.82 4.12 -35.67
N TYR A 294 -0.08 3.14 -35.83
CA TYR A 294 0.04 1.77 -35.33
C TYR A 294 0.21 1.67 -33.81
N LEU A 295 -0.48 2.54 -33.06
CA LEU A 295 -0.46 2.50 -31.61
C LEU A 295 -1.42 1.44 -31.06
N GLU A 296 -0.85 0.49 -30.31
CA GLU A 296 -1.59 -0.47 -29.49
C GLU A 296 -1.30 -0.14 -28.03
N LEU A 297 -2.28 0.48 -27.36
CA LEU A 297 -2.14 1.06 -26.05
C LEU A 297 -2.52 0.06 -24.96
N GLY A 298 -1.60 -0.18 -24.03
CA GLY A 298 -1.84 -0.89 -22.79
C GLY A 298 -1.99 0.11 -21.63
N TYR A 299 -3.19 0.20 -21.06
CA TYR A 299 -3.46 1.08 -19.94
C TYR A 299 -3.75 0.28 -18.68
N PHE A 300 -2.96 0.54 -17.64
CA PHE A 300 -3.14 -0.03 -16.31
C PHE A 300 -3.75 1.03 -15.38
N GLU A 301 -5.02 0.90 -15.08
CA GLU A 301 -5.75 1.84 -14.23
C GLU A 301 -5.56 1.51 -12.74
N GLN A 302 -5.47 2.54 -11.90
CA GLN A 302 -5.23 2.38 -10.47
C GLN A 302 -6.44 1.76 -9.76
N GLU A 303 -7.64 2.26 -10.05
CA GLU A 303 -8.89 1.78 -9.48
C GLU A 303 -9.80 1.25 -10.58
N VAL A 304 -10.44 0.13 -10.34
CA VAL A 304 -11.52 -0.39 -11.17
C VAL A 304 -12.78 -0.35 -10.32
N GLU A 305 -13.86 0.22 -10.86
CA GLU A 305 -15.16 0.20 -10.21
C GLU A 305 -15.52 -1.21 -9.75
N GLY A 306 -15.81 -1.34 -8.46
CA GLY A 306 -16.09 -2.63 -7.82
C GLY A 306 -17.34 -3.30 -8.39
N GLY A 307 -17.34 -4.63 -8.46
CA GLY A 307 -18.51 -5.41 -8.83
C GLY A 307 -18.29 -6.49 -9.89
N ASN A 308 -17.06 -6.73 -10.31
CA ASN A 308 -16.79 -7.84 -11.22
C ASN A 308 -17.00 -9.19 -10.50
N ARG A 309 -18.15 -9.82 -10.79
CA ARG A 309 -18.53 -11.13 -10.24
C ARG A 309 -17.91 -12.32 -10.99
N GLN A 310 -17.23 -12.07 -12.10
CA GLN A 310 -16.52 -13.10 -12.83
C GLN A 310 -15.34 -13.63 -12.03
N THR A 311 -14.96 -14.86 -12.28
CA THR A 311 -13.67 -15.40 -11.80
C THR A 311 -12.54 -14.85 -12.67
N PRO A 312 -11.27 -14.79 -12.17
CA PRO A 312 -10.10 -14.48 -13.00
C PRO A 312 -10.00 -15.33 -14.26
N LEU A 313 -10.36 -16.62 -14.15
CA LEU A 313 -10.39 -17.53 -15.27
C LEU A 313 -11.36 -17.05 -16.36
N GLU A 314 -12.61 -16.74 -16.00
CA GLU A 314 -13.62 -16.24 -16.91
C GLU A 314 -13.23 -14.89 -17.50
N ALA A 315 -12.72 -13.96 -16.69
CA ALA A 315 -12.31 -12.64 -17.14
C ALA A 315 -11.21 -12.71 -18.21
N VAL A 316 -10.18 -13.53 -18.01
CA VAL A 316 -9.09 -13.69 -18.99
C VAL A 316 -9.56 -14.50 -20.20
N TRP A 317 -10.36 -15.54 -20.01
CA TRP A 317 -10.85 -16.36 -21.13
C TRP A 317 -11.80 -15.59 -22.03
N ASN A 318 -12.70 -14.80 -21.48
CA ASN A 318 -13.59 -13.92 -22.26
C ASN A 318 -12.81 -12.88 -23.06
N ALA A 319 -11.72 -12.36 -22.51
CA ALA A 319 -10.85 -11.40 -23.22
C ALA A 319 -9.99 -12.07 -24.31
N PHE A 320 -9.63 -13.34 -24.14
CA PHE A 320 -8.78 -14.11 -25.05
C PHE A 320 -9.38 -15.49 -25.39
N PRO A 321 -10.46 -15.55 -26.20
CA PRO A 321 -11.15 -16.79 -26.51
C PRO A 321 -10.30 -17.82 -27.27
N ALA A 322 -9.21 -17.38 -27.89
CA ALA A 322 -8.28 -18.24 -28.61
C ALA A 322 -7.41 -19.13 -27.69
N LEU A 323 -7.32 -18.77 -26.39
CA LEU A 323 -6.57 -19.54 -25.41
C LEU A 323 -7.45 -20.67 -24.86
N ASN A 324 -6.84 -21.84 -24.64
CA ASN A 324 -7.52 -22.90 -23.92
C ASN A 324 -7.46 -22.68 -22.40
N GLN A 325 -8.30 -23.40 -21.66
CA GLN A 325 -8.40 -23.23 -20.20
C GLN A 325 -7.08 -23.49 -19.45
N ALA A 326 -6.25 -24.41 -19.93
CA ALA A 326 -4.97 -24.72 -19.31
C ALA A 326 -3.96 -23.56 -19.52
N GLU A 327 -3.97 -22.94 -20.71
CA GLU A 327 -3.14 -21.78 -21.00
C GLU A 327 -3.53 -20.57 -20.17
N VAL A 328 -4.84 -20.33 -19.98
CA VAL A 328 -5.35 -19.25 -19.12
C VAL A 328 -4.93 -19.48 -17.67
N ARG A 329 -5.09 -20.71 -17.15
CA ARG A 329 -4.62 -21.05 -15.79
C ARG A 329 -3.10 -20.87 -15.64
N ALA A 330 -2.33 -21.28 -16.62
CA ALA A 330 -0.87 -21.09 -16.63
C ALA A 330 -0.48 -19.60 -16.65
N ALA A 331 -1.18 -18.76 -17.43
CA ALA A 331 -0.95 -17.33 -17.47
C ALA A 331 -1.25 -16.66 -16.13
N LEU A 332 -2.38 -16.99 -15.49
CA LEU A 332 -2.74 -16.50 -14.17
C LEU A 332 -1.76 -16.98 -13.08
N ALA A 333 -1.33 -18.25 -13.14
CA ALA A 333 -0.33 -18.78 -12.22
C ALA A 333 1.04 -18.08 -12.37
N ARG A 334 1.48 -17.74 -13.60
CA ARG A 334 2.69 -16.93 -13.83
C ARG A 334 2.61 -15.55 -13.19
N CYS A 335 1.41 -14.96 -13.12
CA CYS A 335 1.18 -13.71 -12.39
C CYS A 335 1.17 -13.89 -10.86
N GLY A 336 1.38 -15.11 -10.35
CA GLY A 336 1.43 -15.41 -8.92
C GLY A 336 0.05 -15.56 -8.26
N LEU A 337 -0.98 -15.96 -9.04
CA LEU A 337 -2.29 -16.34 -8.52
C LEU A 337 -2.33 -17.84 -8.24
N THR A 338 -2.85 -18.22 -7.07
CA THR A 338 -3.07 -19.63 -6.70
C THR A 338 -4.36 -20.17 -7.31
N THR A 339 -4.53 -21.48 -7.34
CA THR A 339 -5.76 -22.11 -7.82
C THR A 339 -7.01 -21.55 -7.11
N LYS A 340 -6.91 -21.34 -5.78
CA LYS A 340 -7.99 -20.75 -4.99
C LYS A 340 -8.38 -19.35 -5.49
N HIS A 341 -7.37 -18.50 -5.80
CA HIS A 341 -7.61 -17.16 -6.33
C HIS A 341 -8.23 -17.20 -7.73
N ILE A 342 -7.79 -18.14 -8.58
CA ILE A 342 -8.29 -18.32 -9.96
C ILE A 342 -9.76 -18.70 -10.00
N GLU A 343 -10.24 -19.42 -8.99
CA GLU A 343 -11.61 -19.90 -8.88
C GLU A 343 -12.53 -19.02 -8.03
N SER A 344 -11.97 -18.04 -7.31
CA SER A 344 -12.74 -17.07 -6.54
C SER A 344 -13.21 -15.92 -7.44
N GLN A 345 -14.29 -15.24 -7.07
CA GLN A 345 -14.73 -14.04 -7.79
C GLN A 345 -13.72 -12.90 -7.62
N VAL A 346 -13.49 -12.11 -8.70
CA VAL A 346 -12.52 -11.00 -8.68
C VAL A 346 -12.83 -9.99 -7.58
N GLN A 347 -14.10 -9.70 -7.30
CA GLN A 347 -14.50 -8.78 -6.23
C GLN A 347 -14.12 -9.22 -4.81
N VAL A 348 -13.87 -10.51 -4.59
CA VAL A 348 -13.49 -11.07 -3.27
C VAL A 348 -11.97 -11.09 -3.09
N LEU A 349 -11.21 -10.91 -4.16
CA LEU A 349 -9.76 -10.87 -4.13
C LEU A 349 -9.25 -9.59 -3.48
N SER A 350 -8.09 -9.66 -2.83
CA SER A 350 -7.39 -8.47 -2.34
C SER A 350 -7.00 -7.54 -3.50
N GLY A 351 -6.80 -6.24 -3.23
CA GLY A 351 -6.40 -5.28 -4.24
C GLY A 351 -5.16 -5.69 -5.04
N GLY A 352 -4.16 -6.28 -4.38
CA GLY A 352 -2.97 -6.82 -5.02
C GLY A 352 -3.25 -8.02 -5.93
N GLU A 353 -4.18 -8.91 -5.58
CA GLU A 353 -4.59 -10.05 -6.40
C GLU A 353 -5.42 -9.58 -7.61
N GLN A 354 -6.29 -8.60 -7.42
CA GLN A 354 -7.01 -7.95 -8.52
C GLN A 354 -6.04 -7.28 -9.50
N ALA A 355 -4.99 -6.62 -9.00
CA ALA A 355 -3.94 -6.04 -9.82
C ALA A 355 -3.23 -7.11 -10.67
N LYS A 356 -2.93 -8.29 -10.11
CA LYS A 356 -2.33 -9.41 -10.85
C LYS A 356 -3.24 -9.93 -11.96
N VAL A 357 -4.56 -9.96 -11.77
CA VAL A 357 -5.51 -10.31 -12.84
C VAL A 357 -5.45 -9.28 -13.97
N ARG A 358 -5.42 -7.99 -13.64
CA ARG A 358 -5.30 -6.91 -14.63
C ARG A 358 -3.96 -6.96 -15.38
N PHE A 359 -2.87 -7.25 -14.68
CA PHE A 359 -1.57 -7.49 -15.34
C PHE A 359 -1.62 -8.69 -16.28
N CYS A 360 -2.29 -9.78 -15.90
CA CYS A 360 -2.48 -10.94 -16.77
C CYS A 360 -3.23 -10.57 -18.05
N LEU A 361 -4.29 -9.76 -17.95
CA LEU A 361 -5.02 -9.25 -19.12
C LEU A 361 -4.13 -8.37 -19.99
N LEU A 362 -3.37 -7.46 -19.39
CA LEU A 362 -2.48 -6.55 -20.11
C LEU A 362 -1.33 -7.26 -20.83
N MET A 363 -0.71 -8.26 -20.17
CA MET A 363 0.37 -9.08 -20.74
C MET A 363 -0.05 -9.88 -21.98
N ASN A 364 -1.29 -10.40 -21.98
CA ASN A 364 -1.77 -11.22 -23.07
C ASN A 364 -2.32 -10.41 -24.25
N ARG A 365 -2.50 -9.10 -24.08
CA ARG A 365 -2.81 -8.16 -25.17
C ARG A 365 -1.52 -7.74 -25.86
N GLU A 366 -1.56 -7.64 -27.17
CA GLU A 366 -0.46 -7.05 -27.95
C GLU A 366 -0.42 -5.54 -27.70
N ASN A 367 0.70 -5.05 -27.17
CA ASN A 367 0.88 -3.64 -26.85
C ASN A 367 2.25 -3.16 -27.35
N ASN A 368 2.33 -1.88 -27.74
CA ASN A 368 3.60 -1.22 -28.08
C ASN A 368 3.83 0.07 -27.29
N VAL A 369 2.82 0.49 -26.51
CA VAL A 369 2.88 1.58 -25.53
C VAL A 369 2.20 1.10 -24.26
N LEU A 370 2.89 1.18 -23.12
CA LEU A 370 2.41 0.79 -21.81
C LEU A 370 2.44 2.00 -20.88
#